data_cd4c47816ba580233ff8d8b190e74693
#
_entry.id   cd4c47816ba580233ff8d8b190e74693
#
_cell.length_a   1.000
_cell.length_b   1.000
_cell.length_c   1.000
_cell.angle_alpha   90.00
_cell.angle_beta   90.00
_cell.angle_gamma   90.00
#
_symmetry.space_group_name_H-M   'P 1'
#
loop_
_entity.id
_entity.type
_entity.pdbx_description
1 polymer ?
#
loop_
_entity_poly.entity_id
_entity_poly.type
_entity_poly.pdbx_seq_one_letter_code
_entity_poly.pdbx_strand_id
1 'polypeptide(L)'
;MSIKQLFATIGLGGLLLTLAGCNLEKEVDVVLPAYTPELVVECYLQAGQVPRLTVVESGAYLPTATGTDQPTITLPTATTPTLGIGINGITIQVPVNVTVRLTLPNGQVVPLLFAPGIDPATRKVFTHIGTAPLAMQPGQRFALDVRDTRNHHVTGTAIVPSFIPIDTVRYEFNGVSGPDRRANILTRWTDPAATADYYYLLLNKISEPNDEIGDYLLNDQLFNGQTYTAPTTYRFMPGDTMVATLYHLEQAHYNFQQSVLGAVSANGNPFAQPARIRSTVQGGLGVFAVLVADRRTVILR
;
A
#
# COMPACT_ATOMS: atom_id res chain seq x y z
N MET A 1 59.85 -23.51 -46.57
CA MET A 1 58.71 -23.53 -45.72
C MET A 1 57.47 -23.31 -46.60
N SER A 2 56.54 -24.27 -46.65
CA SER A 2 55.43 -24.21 -47.60
C SER A 2 54.36 -23.20 -47.08
N ILE A 3 53.78 -22.45 -48.01
CA ILE A 3 52.74 -21.47 -47.73
C ILE A 3 51.56 -22.05 -46.85
N LYS A 4 51.28 -23.33 -46.98
CA LYS A 4 50.32 -24.06 -46.14
C LYS A 4 50.72 -24.15 -44.67
N GLN A 5 52.00 -24.18 -44.33
CA GLN A 5 52.47 -24.20 -42.93
C GLN A 5 52.43 -22.82 -42.32
N LEU A 6 52.59 -21.77 -43.13
CA LEU A 6 52.43 -20.37 -42.64
C LEU A 6 50.99 -20.03 -42.27
N PHE A 7 49.99 -20.46 -43.06
CA PHE A 7 48.61 -20.28 -42.77
C PHE A 7 48.09 -21.07 -41.53
N ALA A 8 48.63 -22.27 -41.30
CA ALA A 8 48.29 -23.08 -40.13
C ALA A 8 48.80 -22.45 -38.82
N THR A 9 50.00 -21.85 -38.83
CA THR A 9 50.55 -21.17 -37.64
C THR A 9 49.86 -19.85 -37.33
N ILE A 10 49.45 -19.10 -38.35
CA ILE A 10 48.68 -17.85 -38.16
C ILE A 10 47.25 -18.15 -37.67
N GLY A 11 46.59 -19.20 -38.18
CA GLY A 11 45.27 -19.62 -37.75
C GLY A 11 45.24 -20.11 -36.29
N LEU A 12 46.26 -20.83 -35.84
CA LEU A 12 46.37 -21.33 -34.48
C LEU A 12 46.70 -20.21 -33.47
N GLY A 13 47.52 -19.23 -33.87
CA GLY A 13 47.84 -18.05 -33.07
C GLY A 13 46.64 -17.11 -32.90
N GLY A 14 45.80 -16.96 -33.92
CA GLY A 14 44.57 -16.16 -33.87
C GLY A 14 43.48 -16.79 -32.98
N LEU A 15 43.39 -18.14 -32.95
CA LEU A 15 42.43 -18.85 -32.13
C LEU A 15 42.78 -18.81 -30.62
N LEU A 16 44.06 -18.75 -30.28
CA LEU A 16 44.53 -18.66 -28.89
C LEU A 16 44.35 -17.26 -28.28
N LEU A 17 44.28 -16.21 -29.10
CA LEU A 17 44.04 -14.82 -28.63
C LEU A 17 42.56 -14.52 -28.31
N THR A 18 41.64 -15.31 -28.82
CA THR A 18 40.18 -15.14 -28.52
C THR A 18 39.74 -15.78 -27.21
N LEU A 19 40.61 -16.59 -26.56
CA LEU A 19 40.31 -17.23 -25.28
C LEU A 19 40.77 -16.40 -24.07
N ALA A 20 41.43 -15.28 -24.27
CA ALA A 20 41.69 -14.29 -23.23
C ALA A 20 40.44 -13.40 -23.03
N GLY A 21 39.28 -14.02 -22.82
CA GLY A 21 38.07 -13.34 -22.37
C GLY A 21 38.34 -12.73 -21.01
N CYS A 22 38.46 -11.41 -20.98
CA CYS A 22 38.62 -10.63 -19.77
C CYS A 22 37.52 -11.02 -18.77
N ASN A 23 37.95 -11.59 -17.67
CA ASN A 23 37.14 -11.64 -16.46
C ASN A 23 37.06 -10.21 -15.91
N LEU A 24 36.14 -9.41 -16.49
CA LEU A 24 35.89 -8.01 -16.13
C LEU A 24 34.90 -7.89 -14.98
N GLU A 25 34.52 -8.99 -14.33
CA GLU A 25 33.79 -8.93 -13.09
C GLU A 25 34.71 -8.42 -11.98
N LYS A 26 34.72 -7.11 -11.80
CA LYS A 26 35.30 -6.49 -10.64
C LYS A 26 34.26 -6.52 -9.55
N GLU A 27 34.44 -7.43 -8.59
CA GLU A 27 33.64 -7.37 -7.35
C GLU A 27 33.94 -6.02 -6.69
N VAL A 28 32.90 -5.18 -6.62
CA VAL A 28 32.98 -3.93 -5.88
C VAL A 28 32.40 -4.23 -4.51
N ASP A 29 33.22 -4.23 -3.48
CA ASP A 29 32.76 -4.29 -2.09
C ASP A 29 31.95 -3.02 -1.79
N VAL A 30 30.63 -3.15 -1.88
CA VAL A 30 29.72 -2.07 -1.48
C VAL A 30 29.48 -2.18 0.01
N VAL A 31 30.15 -1.34 0.78
CA VAL A 31 29.86 -1.20 2.22
C VAL A 31 28.50 -0.53 2.36
N LEU A 32 27.49 -1.33 2.66
CA LEU A 32 26.15 -0.83 2.94
C LEU A 32 26.13 -0.11 4.29
N PRO A 33 25.49 1.07 4.38
CA PRO A 33 25.31 1.74 5.67
C PRO A 33 24.53 0.85 6.63
N ALA A 34 24.88 0.90 7.92
CA ALA A 34 24.14 0.17 8.94
C ALA A 34 22.68 0.60 8.93
N TYR A 35 21.77 -0.36 8.77
CA TYR A 35 20.34 -0.11 8.80
C TYR A 35 19.84 -0.15 10.25
N THR A 36 19.14 0.91 10.67
CA THR A 36 18.45 0.96 11.97
C THR A 36 16.97 0.65 11.74
N PRO A 37 16.42 -0.46 12.28
CA PRO A 37 15.01 -0.76 12.16
C PRO A 37 14.14 0.33 12.81
N GLU A 38 13.05 0.69 12.13
CA GLU A 38 12.04 1.61 12.64
C GLU A 38 10.71 0.88 12.81
N LEU A 39 9.86 1.34 13.72
CA LEU A 39 8.50 0.83 13.81
C LEU A 39 7.68 1.31 12.61
N VAL A 40 7.00 0.36 11.98
CA VAL A 40 6.02 0.60 10.91
C VAL A 40 4.63 0.35 11.48
N VAL A 41 3.76 1.34 11.37
CA VAL A 41 2.40 1.30 11.92
C VAL A 41 1.38 1.44 10.79
N GLU A 42 0.40 0.54 10.76
CA GLU A 42 -0.78 0.66 9.90
C GLU A 42 -2.05 0.58 10.74
N CYS A 43 -2.82 1.66 10.76
CA CYS A 43 -4.08 1.73 11.49
C CYS A 43 -5.10 2.59 10.74
N TYR A 44 -6.20 1.96 10.37
CA TYR A 44 -7.36 2.62 9.78
C TYR A 44 -8.55 2.49 10.71
N LEU A 45 -9.00 3.60 11.26
CA LEU A 45 -10.18 3.65 12.10
C LEU A 45 -11.44 3.78 11.24
N GLN A 46 -12.50 3.06 11.61
CA GLN A 46 -13.82 3.13 10.97
C GLN A 46 -14.93 3.20 12.03
N ALA A 47 -15.95 4.00 11.75
CA ALA A 47 -17.11 4.08 12.63
C ALA A 47 -17.80 2.72 12.77
N GLY A 48 -18.18 2.35 13.98
CA GLY A 48 -18.84 1.09 14.28
C GLY A 48 -17.95 -0.15 14.24
N GLN A 49 -16.63 0.00 13.97
CA GLN A 49 -15.67 -1.09 13.96
C GLN A 49 -14.77 -1.04 15.19
N VAL A 50 -14.34 -2.22 15.64
CA VAL A 50 -13.29 -2.35 16.66
C VAL A 50 -11.96 -1.95 16.03
N PRO A 51 -11.20 -1.00 16.63
CA PRO A 51 -9.93 -0.56 16.06
C PRO A 51 -8.92 -1.70 16.00
N ARG A 52 -8.28 -1.85 14.86
CA ARG A 52 -7.20 -2.80 14.61
C ARG A 52 -5.97 -2.06 14.12
N LEU A 53 -4.82 -2.51 14.57
CA LEU A 53 -3.55 -1.88 14.26
C LEU A 53 -2.50 -2.95 14.01
N THR A 54 -1.67 -2.72 13.01
CA THR A 54 -0.48 -3.53 12.72
C THR A 54 0.75 -2.75 13.14
N VAL A 55 1.63 -3.37 13.93
CA VAL A 55 2.98 -2.88 14.21
C VAL A 55 3.96 -3.93 13.76
N VAL A 56 4.88 -3.54 12.89
CA VAL A 56 6.01 -4.36 12.45
C VAL A 56 7.29 -3.54 12.49
N GLU A 57 8.44 -4.19 12.36
CA GLU A 57 9.71 -3.51 12.16
C GLU A 57 10.05 -3.44 10.68
N SER A 58 10.59 -2.30 10.26
CA SER A 58 11.15 -2.19 8.92
C SER A 58 12.43 -3.03 8.80
N GLY A 59 12.66 -3.63 7.64
CA GLY A 59 13.83 -4.45 7.35
C GLY A 59 14.75 -3.80 6.31
N ALA A 60 16.01 -4.22 6.27
CA ALA A 60 16.93 -3.83 5.21
C ALA A 60 16.43 -4.41 3.86
N TYR A 61 16.45 -3.59 2.81
CA TYR A 61 15.91 -3.95 1.49
C TYR A 61 16.72 -5.00 0.74
N LEU A 62 18.03 -5.18 1.06
CA LEU A 62 18.88 -6.09 0.35
C LEU A 62 18.82 -7.48 0.98
N PRO A 63 18.30 -8.51 0.29
CA PRO A 63 18.45 -9.88 0.71
C PRO A 63 19.95 -10.19 0.69
N THR A 64 20.50 -10.72 1.78
CA THR A 64 21.80 -11.36 1.76
C THR A 64 21.73 -12.48 0.72
N ALA A 65 22.53 -12.36 -0.34
CA ALA A 65 22.59 -13.34 -1.41
C ALA A 65 23.12 -14.69 -0.89
N THR A 66 22.22 -15.51 -0.37
CA THR A 66 22.45 -16.93 -0.16
C THR A 66 21.61 -17.66 -1.20
N GLY A 67 22.29 -18.19 -2.21
CA GLY A 67 21.80 -18.78 -3.44
C GLY A 67 20.73 -19.87 -3.35
N THR A 68 19.54 -19.49 -2.99
CA THR A 68 18.32 -20.25 -3.22
C THR A 68 17.24 -19.28 -3.69
N ASP A 69 16.61 -19.59 -4.81
CA ASP A 69 15.65 -18.78 -5.58
C ASP A 69 14.32 -18.41 -4.88
N GLN A 70 14.34 -18.18 -3.58
CA GLN A 70 13.22 -17.63 -2.82
C GLN A 70 13.73 -16.41 -2.06
N PRO A 71 13.06 -15.25 -2.13
CA PRO A 71 13.38 -14.13 -1.27
C PRO A 71 13.10 -14.51 0.18
N THR A 72 14.07 -15.11 0.83
CA THR A 72 14.03 -15.29 2.28
C THR A 72 14.32 -13.93 2.89
N ILE A 73 13.28 -13.21 3.33
CA ILE A 73 13.47 -12.03 4.15
C ILE A 73 14.04 -12.52 5.48
N THR A 74 15.36 -12.58 5.58
CA THR A 74 16.04 -12.84 6.85
C THR A 74 16.01 -11.52 7.61
N LEU A 75 15.02 -11.37 8.47
CA LEU A 75 14.98 -10.24 9.40
C LEU A 75 16.20 -10.32 10.32
N PRO A 76 16.85 -9.19 10.63
CA PRO A 76 18.01 -9.17 11.51
C PRO A 76 17.66 -9.87 12.82
N THR A 77 18.62 -10.60 13.37
CA THR A 77 18.53 -11.27 14.67
C THR A 77 18.28 -10.20 15.73
N ALA A 78 17.00 -9.85 15.92
CA ALA A 78 16.62 -8.88 16.92
C ALA A 78 16.81 -9.53 18.30
N THR A 79 17.49 -8.83 19.18
CA THR A 79 17.59 -9.17 20.60
C THR A 79 16.24 -9.01 21.34
N THR A 80 15.19 -8.63 20.65
CA THR A 80 13.82 -8.52 21.14
C THR A 80 13.03 -9.78 20.81
N PRO A 81 12.23 -10.30 21.76
CA PRO A 81 11.34 -11.40 21.47
C PRO A 81 10.32 -10.96 20.39
N THR A 82 10.41 -11.60 19.25
CA THR A 82 9.48 -11.41 18.13
C THR A 82 8.67 -12.68 17.94
N LEU A 83 7.39 -12.51 17.61
CA LEU A 83 6.52 -13.61 17.22
C LEU A 83 6.47 -13.69 15.70
N GLY A 84 6.83 -14.84 15.13
CA GLY A 84 6.63 -15.10 13.71
C GLY A 84 5.16 -15.41 13.43
N ILE A 85 4.48 -14.57 12.64
CA ILE A 85 3.13 -14.86 12.15
C ILE A 85 3.26 -15.32 10.70
N GLY A 86 2.99 -16.60 10.45
CA GLY A 86 3.01 -17.18 9.11
C GLY A 86 1.70 -16.86 8.37
N ILE A 87 1.81 -16.18 7.22
CA ILE A 87 0.67 -15.89 6.33
C ILE A 87 1.07 -16.23 4.91
N ASN A 88 0.39 -17.20 4.31
CA ASN A 88 0.66 -17.65 2.93
C ASN A 88 2.15 -17.94 2.66
N GLY A 89 2.86 -18.54 3.62
CA GLY A 89 4.27 -18.87 3.51
C GLY A 89 5.24 -17.71 3.82
N ILE A 90 4.75 -16.54 4.14
CA ILE A 90 5.55 -15.38 4.59
C ILE A 90 5.50 -15.32 6.11
N THR A 91 6.66 -15.29 6.77
CA THR A 91 6.73 -15.07 8.22
C THR A 91 6.96 -13.59 8.49
N ILE A 92 5.99 -12.93 9.11
CA ILE A 92 6.10 -11.54 9.57
C ILE A 92 6.59 -11.55 11.02
N GLN A 93 7.68 -10.85 11.29
CA GLN A 93 8.19 -10.67 12.65
C GLN A 93 7.45 -9.52 13.32
N VAL A 94 6.78 -9.81 14.41
CA VAL A 94 5.99 -8.84 15.16
C VAL A 94 6.67 -8.60 16.51
N PRO A 95 7.01 -7.34 16.85
CA PRO A 95 7.54 -7.04 18.16
C PRO A 95 6.46 -7.28 19.24
N VAL A 96 6.75 -8.14 20.23
CA VAL A 96 5.76 -8.53 21.26
C VAL A 96 5.68 -7.53 22.43
N ASN A 97 6.71 -6.73 22.63
CA ASN A 97 6.80 -5.76 23.74
C ASN A 97 6.46 -4.34 23.29
N VAL A 98 5.33 -4.19 22.58
CA VAL A 98 4.81 -2.90 22.13
C VAL A 98 3.56 -2.55 22.92
N THR A 99 3.52 -1.32 23.43
CA THR A 99 2.33 -0.74 24.06
C THR A 99 1.65 0.16 23.04
N VAL A 100 0.37 -0.08 22.77
CA VAL A 100 -0.44 0.73 21.87
C VAL A 100 -1.60 1.36 22.63
N ARG A 101 -1.74 2.68 22.51
CA ARG A 101 -2.81 3.46 23.13
C ARG A 101 -3.50 4.34 22.10
N LEU A 102 -4.81 4.36 22.15
CA LEU A 102 -5.66 5.23 21.34
C LEU A 102 -6.35 6.23 22.26
N THR A 103 -6.13 7.52 22.04
CA THR A 103 -6.85 8.59 22.71
C THR A 103 -8.10 8.93 21.91
N LEU A 104 -9.25 8.81 22.54
CA LEU A 104 -10.56 9.12 21.98
C LEU A 104 -10.85 10.63 22.01
N PRO A 105 -11.84 11.13 21.24
CA PRO A 105 -12.18 12.56 21.20
C PRO A 105 -12.56 13.17 22.54
N ASN A 106 -13.07 12.37 23.48
CA ASN A 106 -13.41 12.79 24.85
C ASN A 106 -12.20 12.81 25.80
N GLY A 107 -10.98 12.54 25.32
CA GLY A 107 -9.76 12.47 26.11
C GLY A 107 -9.52 11.12 26.80
N GLN A 108 -10.44 10.17 26.70
CA GLN A 108 -10.24 8.83 27.25
C GLN A 108 -9.13 8.10 26.46
N VAL A 109 -8.22 7.46 27.18
CA VAL A 109 -7.17 6.62 26.60
C VAL A 109 -7.57 5.17 26.73
N VAL A 110 -7.65 4.47 25.59
CA VAL A 110 -7.98 3.05 25.52
C VAL A 110 -6.76 2.27 25.00
N PRO A 111 -6.37 1.16 25.65
CA PRO A 111 -5.31 0.30 25.15
C PRO A 111 -5.82 -0.55 23.98
N LEU A 112 -4.95 -0.78 22.99
CA LEU A 112 -5.13 -1.84 22.01
C LEU A 112 -4.26 -3.02 22.47
N LEU A 113 -4.90 -4.18 22.66
CA LEU A 113 -4.26 -5.36 23.22
C LEU A 113 -3.55 -6.16 22.13
N PHE A 114 -2.39 -6.72 22.44
CA PHE A 114 -1.69 -7.62 21.55
C PHE A 114 -2.50 -8.92 21.38
N ALA A 115 -3.09 -9.08 20.21
CA ALA A 115 -3.89 -10.25 19.82
C ALA A 115 -3.84 -10.40 18.31
N PRO A 116 -2.74 -10.94 17.77
CA PRO A 116 -2.52 -11.02 16.33
C PRO A 116 -3.60 -11.84 15.63
N GLY A 117 -4.01 -11.37 14.46
CA GLY A 117 -5.03 -12.04 13.67
C GLY A 117 -5.11 -11.50 12.24
N ILE A 118 -6.06 -12.05 11.48
CA ILE A 118 -6.39 -11.61 10.13
C ILE A 118 -7.79 -10.98 10.16
N ASP A 119 -7.91 -9.77 9.67
CA ASP A 119 -9.20 -9.12 9.50
C ASP A 119 -10.01 -9.87 8.42
N PRO A 120 -11.21 -10.38 8.74
CA PRO A 120 -11.97 -11.20 7.80
C PRO A 120 -12.50 -10.40 6.59
N ALA A 121 -12.69 -9.09 6.74
CA ALA A 121 -13.22 -8.23 5.68
C ALA A 121 -12.13 -7.76 4.72
N THR A 122 -10.98 -7.35 5.24
CA THR A 122 -9.87 -6.79 4.45
C THR A 122 -8.78 -7.80 4.13
N ARG A 123 -8.78 -8.98 4.79
CA ARG A 123 -7.74 -10.01 4.73
C ARG A 123 -6.36 -9.53 5.16
N LYS A 124 -6.30 -8.34 5.77
CA LYS A 124 -5.07 -7.77 6.32
C LYS A 124 -4.75 -8.34 7.71
N VAL A 125 -3.47 -8.47 7.98
CA VAL A 125 -2.97 -8.83 9.31
C VAL A 125 -3.13 -7.66 10.25
N PHE A 126 -3.49 -7.91 11.49
CA PHE A 126 -3.35 -6.96 12.58
C PHE A 126 -2.61 -7.61 13.75
N THR A 127 -1.93 -6.80 14.56
CA THR A 127 -1.17 -7.24 15.73
C THR A 127 -1.85 -6.84 17.04
N HIS A 128 -2.56 -5.73 17.03
CA HIS A 128 -3.26 -5.19 18.20
C HIS A 128 -4.71 -4.89 17.85
N ILE A 129 -5.60 -5.07 18.84
CA ILE A 129 -7.02 -4.86 18.69
C ILE A 129 -7.60 -4.16 19.92
N GLY A 130 -8.54 -3.26 19.71
CA GLY A 130 -9.33 -2.63 20.77
C GLY A 130 -10.41 -3.58 21.34
N THR A 131 -11.08 -3.13 22.37
CA THR A 131 -12.10 -3.93 23.08
C THR A 131 -13.53 -3.60 22.67
N ALA A 132 -13.76 -2.44 22.03
CA ALA A 132 -15.08 -1.98 21.65
C ALA A 132 -15.09 -1.24 20.32
N PRO A 133 -16.21 -1.25 19.58
CA PRO A 133 -16.40 -0.44 18.38
C PRO A 133 -16.30 1.05 18.70
N LEU A 134 -15.79 1.83 17.73
CA LEU A 134 -15.62 3.27 17.86
C LEU A 134 -16.87 4.02 17.34
N ALA A 135 -17.39 4.95 18.16
CA ALA A 135 -18.32 5.96 17.68
C ALA A 135 -17.52 7.15 17.15
N MET A 136 -17.90 7.66 15.98
CA MET A 136 -17.18 8.73 15.30
C MET A 136 -18.15 9.76 14.72
N GLN A 137 -17.77 11.03 14.79
CA GLN A 137 -18.47 12.13 14.16
C GLN A 137 -17.48 13.02 13.39
N PRO A 138 -17.89 13.65 12.29
CA PRO A 138 -17.03 14.55 11.52
C PRO A 138 -16.37 15.61 12.41
N GLY A 139 -15.08 15.88 12.15
CA GLY A 139 -14.27 16.84 12.90
C GLY A 139 -13.68 16.31 14.21
N GLN A 140 -14.10 15.15 14.69
CA GLN A 140 -13.51 14.54 15.88
C GLN A 140 -12.07 14.09 15.62
N ARG A 141 -11.22 14.24 16.65
CA ARG A 141 -9.79 13.91 16.60
C ARG A 141 -9.50 12.67 17.44
N PHE A 142 -8.75 11.75 16.86
CA PHE A 142 -8.14 10.61 17.54
C PHE A 142 -6.63 10.79 17.56
N ALA A 143 -5.97 10.30 18.62
CA ALA A 143 -4.52 10.29 18.70
C ALA A 143 -4.01 8.89 19.03
N LEU A 144 -2.93 8.49 18.36
CA LEU A 144 -2.25 7.22 18.51
C LEU A 144 -0.92 7.43 19.24
N ASP A 145 -0.61 6.55 20.20
CA ASP A 145 0.69 6.46 20.90
C ASP A 145 1.13 5.00 20.87
N VAL A 146 2.30 4.73 20.27
CA VAL A 146 2.91 3.40 20.16
C VAL A 146 4.32 3.47 20.71
N ARG A 147 4.66 2.59 21.65
CA ARG A 147 5.98 2.54 22.29
C ARG A 147 6.47 1.11 22.40
N ASP A 148 7.74 0.92 22.14
CA ASP A 148 8.43 -0.34 22.42
C ASP A 148 9.40 -0.19 23.62
N THR A 149 10.03 -1.30 24.00
CA THR A 149 11.02 -1.32 25.11
C THR A 149 12.39 -0.78 24.74
N ARG A 150 12.63 -0.43 23.46
CA ARG A 150 13.89 0.12 22.94
C ARG A 150 13.84 1.64 22.77
N ASN A 151 12.83 2.31 23.35
CA ASN A 151 12.57 3.74 23.26
C ASN A 151 12.11 4.23 21.88
N HIS A 152 11.65 3.34 20.97
CA HIS A 152 10.92 3.82 19.82
C HIS A 152 9.56 4.35 20.27
N HIS A 153 9.21 5.52 19.78
CA HIS A 153 7.96 6.20 20.10
C HIS A 153 7.32 6.74 18.84
N VAL A 154 6.23 6.11 18.43
CA VAL A 154 5.45 6.53 17.26
C VAL A 154 4.16 7.18 17.72
N THR A 155 3.88 8.36 17.19
CA THR A 155 2.65 9.10 17.45
C THR A 155 1.94 9.45 16.15
N GLY A 156 0.62 9.54 16.20
CA GLY A 156 -0.21 9.96 15.07
C GLY A 156 -1.45 10.69 15.52
N THR A 157 -2.00 11.49 14.62
CA THR A 157 -3.29 12.16 14.83
C THR A 157 -4.12 11.99 13.56
N ALA A 158 -5.39 11.65 13.71
CA ALA A 158 -6.34 11.55 12.61
C ALA A 158 -7.64 12.27 12.97
N ILE A 159 -8.20 13.00 12.01
CA ILE A 159 -9.46 13.72 12.14
C ILE A 159 -10.52 12.97 11.30
N VAL A 160 -11.71 12.85 11.81
CA VAL A 160 -12.82 12.23 11.06
C VAL A 160 -13.27 13.16 9.95
N PRO A 161 -13.09 12.77 8.66
CA PRO A 161 -13.60 13.58 7.55
C PRO A 161 -15.13 13.66 7.56
N SER A 162 -15.71 14.64 6.86
CA SER A 162 -17.15 14.69 6.60
C SER A 162 -17.57 13.52 5.71
N PHE A 163 -18.81 13.08 5.86
CA PHE A 163 -19.38 12.07 4.96
C PHE A 163 -19.81 12.72 3.65
N ILE A 164 -19.28 12.25 2.52
CA ILE A 164 -19.65 12.69 1.17
C ILE A 164 -20.36 11.52 0.49
N PRO A 165 -21.65 11.63 0.17
CA PRO A 165 -22.40 10.57 -0.48
C PRO A 165 -22.07 10.47 -1.97
N ILE A 166 -22.16 9.27 -2.52
CA ILE A 166 -22.26 9.05 -3.96
C ILE A 166 -23.67 9.42 -4.41
N ASP A 167 -23.80 10.41 -5.29
CA ASP A 167 -25.10 10.81 -5.83
C ASP A 167 -25.69 9.71 -6.71
N THR A 168 -24.89 9.23 -7.69
CA THR A 168 -25.32 8.18 -8.61
C THR A 168 -24.16 7.32 -9.07
N VAL A 169 -24.45 6.04 -9.33
CA VAL A 169 -23.60 5.14 -10.11
C VAL A 169 -24.41 4.71 -11.33
N ARG A 170 -23.93 5.03 -12.52
CA ARG A 170 -24.54 4.68 -13.80
C ARG A 170 -23.57 3.87 -14.62
N TYR A 171 -24.08 3.21 -15.65
CA TYR A 171 -23.24 2.53 -16.63
C TYR A 171 -23.83 2.74 -18.04
N GLU A 172 -22.95 2.66 -19.02
CA GLU A 172 -23.31 2.75 -20.44
C GLU A 172 -22.55 1.67 -21.20
N PHE A 173 -23.24 1.00 -22.13
CA PHE A 173 -22.61 0.03 -23.01
C PHE A 173 -22.03 0.70 -24.24
N ASN A 174 -20.98 0.13 -24.80
CA ASN A 174 -20.25 0.62 -25.98
C ASN A 174 -21.01 0.52 -27.30
N GLY A 175 -22.29 0.16 -27.30
CA GLY A 175 -23.11 0.01 -28.52
C GLY A 175 -22.80 -1.24 -29.35
N VAL A 176 -21.83 -2.08 -28.96
CA VAL A 176 -21.47 -3.32 -29.62
C VAL A 176 -22.29 -4.47 -29.02
N SER A 177 -22.67 -5.46 -29.86
CA SER A 177 -23.41 -6.68 -29.45
C SER A 177 -22.46 -7.86 -29.32
N GLY A 178 -22.90 -8.89 -28.58
CA GLY A 178 -22.17 -10.16 -28.45
C GLY A 178 -20.98 -10.08 -27.48
N PRO A 179 -19.92 -10.86 -27.72
CA PRO A 179 -18.83 -11.05 -26.77
C PRO A 179 -17.99 -9.78 -26.53
N ASP A 180 -18.04 -8.79 -27.40
CA ASP A 180 -17.31 -7.54 -27.31
C ASP A 180 -18.12 -6.40 -26.66
N ARG A 181 -19.35 -6.70 -26.21
CA ARG A 181 -20.15 -5.74 -25.46
C ARG A 181 -19.49 -5.44 -24.12
N ARG A 182 -19.16 -4.16 -23.89
CA ARG A 182 -18.55 -3.70 -22.66
C ARG A 182 -19.28 -2.48 -22.12
N ALA A 183 -19.31 -2.35 -20.81
CA ALA A 183 -19.81 -1.17 -20.13
C ALA A 183 -18.66 -0.31 -19.57
N ASN A 184 -18.88 0.98 -19.55
CA ASN A 184 -18.19 1.90 -18.66
C ASN A 184 -19.06 2.13 -17.40
N ILE A 185 -18.45 2.64 -16.32
CA ILE A 185 -19.15 3.06 -15.10
C ILE A 185 -18.87 4.54 -14.90
N LEU A 186 -19.93 5.27 -14.51
CA LEU A 186 -19.93 6.68 -14.22
C LEU A 186 -20.33 6.84 -12.75
N THR A 187 -19.36 7.14 -11.88
CA THR A 187 -19.61 7.44 -10.47
C THR A 187 -19.63 8.94 -10.26
N ARG A 188 -20.71 9.46 -9.68
CA ARG A 188 -20.95 10.88 -9.52
C ARG A 188 -21.16 11.25 -8.06
N TRP A 189 -20.55 12.35 -7.61
CA TRP A 189 -20.76 12.97 -6.30
C TRP A 189 -20.67 14.48 -6.39
N THR A 190 -21.18 15.18 -5.40
CA THR A 190 -21.12 16.64 -5.29
C THR A 190 -20.13 17.03 -4.21
N ASP A 191 -19.18 17.86 -4.58
CA ASP A 191 -18.12 18.37 -3.73
C ASP A 191 -18.59 19.57 -2.91
N PRO A 192 -18.23 19.69 -1.60
CA PRO A 192 -18.52 20.86 -0.78
C PRO A 192 -17.63 22.06 -1.17
N ALA A 193 -18.23 23.22 -1.45
CA ALA A 193 -17.49 24.41 -1.87
C ALA A 193 -16.65 25.08 -0.76
N ALA A 194 -16.87 24.74 0.52
CA ALA A 194 -16.28 25.45 1.65
C ALA A 194 -14.94 24.90 2.12
N THR A 195 -14.56 23.73 1.65
CA THR A 195 -13.38 22.97 2.09
C THR A 195 -12.53 22.55 0.91
N ALA A 196 -11.27 22.24 1.17
CA ALA A 196 -10.41 21.55 0.22
C ALA A 196 -10.51 20.06 0.51
N ASP A 197 -11.02 19.31 -0.45
CA ASP A 197 -11.42 17.94 -0.25
C ASP A 197 -10.59 16.95 -1.07
N TYR A 198 -10.39 15.74 -0.51
CA TYR A 198 -9.57 14.69 -1.07
C TYR A 198 -10.37 13.40 -1.12
N TYR A 199 -10.30 12.72 -2.26
CA TYR A 199 -11.13 11.56 -2.54
C TYR A 199 -10.31 10.37 -2.97
N TYR A 200 -10.77 9.18 -2.58
CA TYR A 200 -10.30 7.92 -3.13
C TYR A 200 -11.50 7.07 -3.53
N LEU A 201 -11.69 6.93 -4.84
CA LEU A 201 -12.76 6.11 -5.41
C LEU A 201 -12.19 4.76 -5.81
N LEU A 202 -12.72 3.69 -5.21
CA LEU A 202 -12.44 2.30 -5.55
C LEU A 202 -13.61 1.68 -6.29
N LEU A 203 -13.29 0.92 -7.33
CA LEU A 203 -14.24 0.10 -8.07
C LEU A 203 -13.81 -1.36 -8.00
N ASN A 204 -14.65 -2.20 -7.39
CA ASN A 204 -14.43 -3.62 -7.25
C ASN A 204 -15.56 -4.41 -7.89
N LYS A 205 -15.24 -5.55 -8.45
CA LYS A 205 -16.22 -6.55 -8.91
C LYS A 205 -16.50 -7.52 -7.76
N ILE A 206 -17.78 -7.82 -7.49
CA ILE A 206 -18.12 -8.72 -6.36
C ILE A 206 -17.53 -10.12 -6.51
N SER A 207 -17.43 -10.64 -7.73
CA SER A 207 -16.80 -11.94 -8.01
C SER A 207 -15.29 -11.95 -7.81
N GLU A 208 -14.66 -10.78 -7.81
CA GLU A 208 -13.22 -10.59 -7.73
C GLU A 208 -12.90 -9.46 -6.73
N PRO A 209 -13.26 -9.63 -5.44
CA PRO A 209 -13.24 -8.53 -4.46
C PRO A 209 -11.83 -8.03 -4.11
N ASN A 210 -10.80 -8.83 -4.43
CA ASN A 210 -9.40 -8.47 -4.18
C ASN A 210 -8.74 -7.77 -5.39
N ASP A 211 -9.39 -7.78 -6.55
CA ASP A 211 -8.93 -7.04 -7.72
C ASP A 211 -9.53 -5.64 -7.71
N GLU A 212 -8.70 -4.67 -7.41
CA GLU A 212 -9.01 -3.25 -7.59
C GLU A 212 -9.05 -2.95 -9.09
N ILE A 213 -10.25 -3.01 -9.67
CA ILE A 213 -10.42 -2.83 -11.11
C ILE A 213 -10.27 -1.36 -11.52
N GLY A 214 -10.35 -0.45 -10.58
CA GLY A 214 -10.11 0.98 -10.80
C GLY A 214 -9.99 1.71 -9.48
N ASP A 215 -8.93 2.49 -9.38
CA ASP A 215 -8.71 3.42 -8.29
C ASP A 215 -8.49 4.83 -8.85
N TYR A 216 -9.08 5.80 -8.17
CA TYR A 216 -8.94 7.21 -8.52
C TYR A 216 -8.64 7.98 -7.24
N LEU A 217 -7.41 8.45 -7.14
CA LEU A 217 -6.98 9.34 -6.06
C LEU A 217 -7.06 10.79 -6.58
N LEU A 218 -7.99 11.58 -6.05
CA LEU A 218 -8.35 12.89 -6.56
C LEU A 218 -8.33 13.95 -5.46
N ASN A 219 -8.07 15.20 -5.85
CA ASN A 219 -8.38 16.38 -5.06
C ASN A 219 -9.38 17.28 -5.83
N ASP A 220 -10.04 18.15 -5.12
CA ASP A 220 -11.10 19.02 -5.64
C ASP A 220 -10.62 20.24 -6.43
N GLN A 221 -9.32 20.45 -6.58
CA GLN A 221 -8.76 21.69 -7.18
C GLN A 221 -9.40 22.10 -8.52
N LEU A 222 -9.89 21.12 -9.29
CA LEU A 222 -10.51 21.36 -10.60
C LEU A 222 -12.04 21.38 -10.55
N PHE A 223 -12.67 20.98 -9.43
CA PHE A 223 -14.12 20.86 -9.32
C PHE A 223 -14.68 21.27 -7.95
N ASN A 224 -13.93 22.09 -7.19
CA ASN A 224 -14.36 22.56 -5.87
C ASN A 224 -15.76 23.19 -5.94
N GLY A 225 -16.67 22.71 -5.10
CA GLY A 225 -18.07 23.11 -5.04
C GLY A 225 -18.93 22.64 -6.21
N GLN A 226 -18.43 21.75 -7.04
CA GLN A 226 -19.12 21.25 -8.21
C GLN A 226 -19.41 19.75 -8.11
N THR A 227 -20.30 19.29 -8.96
CA THR A 227 -20.53 17.88 -9.14
C THR A 227 -19.46 17.30 -10.06
N TYR A 228 -18.76 16.28 -9.59
CA TYR A 228 -17.77 15.54 -10.36
C TYR A 228 -18.33 14.19 -10.83
N THR A 229 -17.91 13.76 -12.00
CA THR A 229 -18.23 12.44 -12.54
C THR A 229 -16.94 11.73 -12.92
N ALA A 230 -16.64 10.61 -12.26
CA ALA A 230 -15.50 9.77 -12.56
C ALA A 230 -15.91 8.66 -13.56
N PRO A 231 -15.45 8.73 -14.82
CA PRO A 231 -15.71 7.71 -15.82
C PRO A 231 -14.64 6.61 -15.78
N THR A 232 -15.03 5.37 -16.08
CA THR A 232 -14.08 4.32 -16.42
C THR A 232 -13.97 4.16 -17.94
N THR A 233 -13.04 3.34 -18.39
CA THR A 233 -13.05 2.83 -19.76
C THR A 233 -14.12 1.73 -19.94
N TYR A 234 -14.47 1.40 -21.19
CA TYR A 234 -15.35 0.27 -21.52
C TYR A 234 -14.63 -1.07 -21.31
N ARG A 235 -14.80 -1.68 -20.13
CA ARG A 235 -14.09 -2.93 -19.76
C ARG A 235 -14.94 -3.94 -19.01
N PHE A 236 -16.10 -3.54 -18.48
CA PHE A 236 -16.95 -4.42 -17.68
C PHE A 236 -17.93 -5.17 -18.55
N MET A 237 -18.30 -6.39 -18.15
CA MET A 237 -19.20 -7.25 -18.91
C MET A 237 -20.66 -7.09 -18.47
N PRO A 238 -21.64 -7.36 -19.37
CA PRO A 238 -23.01 -7.55 -18.95
C PRO A 238 -23.10 -8.66 -17.89
N GLY A 239 -23.89 -8.43 -16.82
CA GLY A 239 -24.03 -9.34 -15.69
C GLY A 239 -23.05 -9.09 -14.55
N ASP A 240 -21.98 -8.32 -14.74
CA ASP A 240 -21.08 -7.95 -13.66
C ASP A 240 -21.83 -7.17 -12.57
N THR A 241 -21.51 -7.47 -11.32
CA THR A 241 -21.96 -6.68 -10.17
C THR A 241 -20.78 -5.91 -9.61
N MET A 242 -20.86 -4.59 -9.73
CA MET A 242 -19.80 -3.66 -9.38
C MET A 242 -20.14 -2.91 -8.09
N VAL A 243 -19.13 -2.68 -7.27
CA VAL A 243 -19.21 -1.86 -6.06
C VAL A 243 -18.32 -0.64 -6.24
N ALA A 244 -18.93 0.54 -6.19
CA ALA A 244 -18.22 1.81 -6.09
C ALA A 244 -18.12 2.19 -4.60
N THR A 245 -16.91 2.45 -4.11
CA THR A 245 -16.65 2.94 -2.75
C THR A 245 -15.92 4.26 -2.85
N LEU A 246 -16.57 5.34 -2.43
CA LEU A 246 -15.99 6.68 -2.37
C LEU A 246 -15.54 6.97 -0.95
N TYR A 247 -14.23 7.07 -0.74
CA TYR A 247 -13.65 7.55 0.52
C TYR A 247 -13.43 9.05 0.44
N HIS A 248 -13.82 9.76 1.50
CA HIS A 248 -13.38 11.12 1.76
C HIS A 248 -12.18 11.06 2.70
N LEU A 249 -11.05 11.67 2.33
CA LEU A 249 -9.77 11.53 3.01
C LEU A 249 -9.34 12.85 3.66
N GLU A 250 -8.59 12.73 4.77
CA GLU A 250 -7.75 13.84 5.22
C GLU A 250 -6.58 14.07 4.26
N GLN A 251 -6.11 15.30 4.15
CA GLN A 251 -4.97 15.66 3.30
C GLN A 251 -3.72 14.81 3.59
N ALA A 252 -3.44 14.54 4.86
CA ALA A 252 -2.29 13.72 5.25
C ALA A 252 -2.40 12.29 4.70
N HIS A 253 -3.60 11.70 4.76
CA HIS A 253 -3.87 10.38 4.20
C HIS A 253 -3.80 10.38 2.67
N TYR A 254 -4.35 11.39 2.01
CA TYR A 254 -4.22 11.58 0.55
C TYR A 254 -2.75 11.62 0.13
N ASN A 255 -1.94 12.44 0.81
CA ASN A 255 -0.51 12.57 0.51
C ASN A 255 0.26 11.26 0.74
N PHE A 256 -0.12 10.48 1.76
CA PHE A 256 0.41 9.14 1.99
C PHE A 256 0.09 8.23 0.80
N GLN A 257 -1.19 8.12 0.41
CA GLN A 257 -1.62 7.28 -0.72
C GLN A 257 -0.92 7.69 -2.03
N GLN A 258 -0.84 9.00 -2.31
CA GLN A 258 -0.14 9.52 -3.49
C GLN A 258 1.34 9.09 -3.49
N SER A 259 2.01 9.12 -2.33
CA SER A 259 3.40 8.72 -2.22
C SER A 259 3.60 7.20 -2.37
N VAL A 260 2.63 6.40 -1.90
CA VAL A 260 2.64 4.94 -2.11
C VAL A 260 2.49 4.61 -3.60
N LEU A 261 1.53 5.22 -4.29
CA LEU A 261 1.36 5.06 -5.74
C LEU A 261 2.62 5.47 -6.51
N GLY A 262 3.25 6.58 -6.12
CA GLY A 262 4.52 7.02 -6.68
C GLY A 262 5.65 6.00 -6.46
N ALA A 263 5.75 5.42 -5.27
CA ALA A 263 6.75 4.41 -4.96
C ALA A 263 6.53 3.11 -5.74
N VAL A 264 5.28 2.66 -5.85
CA VAL A 264 4.92 1.47 -6.65
C VAL A 264 5.25 1.69 -8.11
N SER A 265 4.94 2.87 -8.67
CA SER A 265 5.25 3.21 -10.06
C SER A 265 6.76 3.33 -10.34
N ALA A 266 7.55 3.70 -9.34
CA ALA A 266 9.02 3.77 -9.44
C ALA A 266 9.68 2.39 -9.35
N ASN A 267 9.04 1.42 -8.69
CA ASN A 267 9.56 0.06 -8.56
C ASN A 267 9.61 -0.63 -9.92
N GLY A 268 10.79 -1.18 -10.25
CA GLY A 268 11.02 -1.84 -11.54
C GLY A 268 11.36 -0.90 -12.70
N ASN A 269 11.35 0.41 -12.50
CA ASN A 269 11.81 1.37 -13.50
C ASN A 269 13.22 1.88 -13.13
N PRO A 270 14.30 1.45 -13.82
CA PRO A 270 15.67 1.83 -13.48
C PRO A 270 15.96 3.33 -13.71
N PHE A 271 15.07 4.05 -14.40
CA PHE A 271 15.20 5.49 -14.67
C PHE A 271 14.34 6.35 -13.73
N ALA A 272 13.47 5.74 -12.91
CA ALA A 272 12.67 6.47 -11.95
C ALA A 272 13.48 6.81 -10.69
N GLN A 273 13.26 7.99 -10.15
CA GLN A 273 13.82 8.32 -8.84
C GLN A 273 13.04 7.57 -7.75
N PRO A 274 13.73 6.99 -6.73
CA PRO A 274 13.07 6.38 -5.59
C PRO A 274 12.12 7.40 -4.91
N ALA A 275 10.85 7.05 -4.80
CA ALA A 275 9.87 7.89 -4.14
C ALA A 275 9.87 7.60 -2.63
N ARG A 276 9.95 8.65 -1.81
CA ARG A 276 9.82 8.52 -0.35
C ARG A 276 8.35 8.45 0.02
N ILE A 277 7.94 7.41 0.74
CA ILE A 277 6.59 7.30 1.31
C ILE A 277 6.44 8.34 2.43
N ARG A 278 5.37 9.13 2.36
CA ARG A 278 5.01 10.16 3.35
C ARG A 278 4.20 9.51 4.46
N SER A 279 4.79 9.32 5.63
CA SER A 279 4.05 8.80 6.78
C SER A 279 3.06 9.82 7.32
N THR A 280 1.91 9.36 7.83
CA THR A 280 0.98 10.18 8.63
C THR A 280 1.31 10.13 10.13
N VAL A 281 2.29 9.36 10.51
CA VAL A 281 2.80 9.21 11.88
C VAL A 281 4.17 9.86 12.03
N GLN A 282 4.55 10.16 13.26
CA GLN A 282 5.86 10.73 13.63
C GLN A 282 6.63 9.74 14.49
N GLY A 283 7.96 9.72 14.37
CA GLY A 283 8.86 8.84 15.13
C GLY A 283 8.91 7.39 14.60
N GLY A 284 8.35 7.15 13.44
CA GLY A 284 8.35 5.87 12.72
C GLY A 284 7.73 6.03 11.35
N LEU A 285 7.41 4.91 10.70
CA LEU A 285 6.84 4.86 9.35
C LEU A 285 5.37 4.40 9.39
N GLY A 286 4.60 4.76 8.36
CA GLY A 286 3.29 4.20 8.12
C GLY A 286 2.13 5.18 8.17
N VAL A 287 0.94 4.66 8.48
CA VAL A 287 -0.32 5.39 8.36
C VAL A 287 -1.20 5.21 9.60
N PHE A 288 -1.72 6.33 10.08
CA PHE A 288 -2.83 6.40 11.03
C PHE A 288 -3.88 7.34 10.44
N ALA A 289 -5.05 6.81 10.11
CA ALA A 289 -6.10 7.56 9.42
C ALA A 289 -7.50 7.08 9.82
N VAL A 290 -8.51 7.91 9.53
CA VAL A 290 -9.93 7.55 9.63
C VAL A 290 -10.49 7.34 8.24
N LEU A 291 -11.21 6.24 8.03
CA LEU A 291 -11.91 5.95 6.78
C LEU A 291 -13.39 6.30 6.91
N VAL A 292 -13.84 7.25 6.11
CA VAL A 292 -15.24 7.59 5.92
C VAL A 292 -15.58 7.36 4.47
N ALA A 293 -16.59 6.52 4.20
CA ALA A 293 -16.93 6.14 2.84
C ALA A 293 -18.42 5.98 2.62
N ASP A 294 -18.89 6.28 1.39
CA ASP A 294 -20.14 5.77 0.86
C ASP A 294 -19.88 4.62 -0.11
N ARG A 295 -20.81 3.67 -0.17
CA ARG A 295 -20.71 2.49 -0.99
C ARG A 295 -21.99 2.25 -1.76
N ARG A 296 -21.88 2.08 -3.09
CA ARG A 296 -23.00 1.80 -3.98
C ARG A 296 -22.71 0.58 -4.85
N THR A 297 -23.72 -0.24 -5.02
CA THR A 297 -23.66 -1.44 -5.87
C THR A 297 -24.51 -1.23 -7.10
N VAL A 298 -24.00 -1.64 -8.27
CA VAL A 298 -24.71 -1.62 -9.54
C VAL A 298 -24.53 -2.96 -10.28
N ILE A 299 -25.60 -3.45 -10.88
CA ILE A 299 -25.59 -4.64 -11.74
C ILE A 299 -25.71 -4.19 -13.19
N LEU A 300 -24.77 -4.62 -14.03
CA LEU A 300 -24.71 -4.24 -15.45
C LEU A 300 -25.64 -5.15 -16.26
N ARG A 301 -26.81 -4.66 -16.65
CA ARG A 301 -27.87 -5.43 -17.33
C ARG A 301 -28.12 -4.94 -18.75
#